data_bd0093a7262d8a15b1873717035f38d4
#
_entry.id   bd0093a7262d8a15b1873717035f38d4
#
_cell.length_a   1.000
_cell.length_b   1.000
_cell.length_c   1.000
_cell.angle_alpha   90.00
_cell.angle_beta   90.00
_cell.angle_gamma   90.00
#
_symmetry.space_group_name_H-M   'P 1'
#
loop_
_entity.id
_entity.type
_entity.pdbx_description
1 polymer ?
#
loop_
_entity_poly.entity_id
_entity_poly.type
_entity_poly.pdbx_seq_one_letter_code
_entity_poly.pdbx_strand_id
1 'polypeptide(L)'
;METDIFKFKTMENILNFITANQQIIYIVILMIFVGIEIIGRVPSVLHTPLMSGANAIHGVVVIGAIIIMGKAEADNYLALVLGFFAVVLGTLNVVGGFVVTDRMLEMFKKKK
;
A
#
# COMPACT_ATOMS: atom_id res chain seq x y z
N MET A 1 -22.74 -29.57 21.13
CA MET A 1 -22.73 -28.60 22.25
C MET A 1 -21.42 -27.83 22.34
N GLU A 2 -20.25 -28.46 22.42
CA GLU A 2 -18.95 -27.73 22.42
C GLU A 2 -18.68 -26.95 21.13
N THR A 3 -18.98 -27.54 19.98
CA THR A 3 -18.83 -26.88 18.68
C THR A 3 -19.74 -25.65 18.51
N ASP A 4 -20.91 -25.65 19.11
CA ASP A 4 -21.86 -24.55 19.05
C ASP A 4 -21.43 -23.38 19.94
N ILE A 5 -20.91 -23.71 21.14
CA ILE A 5 -20.32 -22.72 22.07
C ILE A 5 -19.09 -22.07 21.44
N PHE A 6 -18.24 -22.85 20.77
CA PHE A 6 -17.07 -22.34 20.07
C PHE A 6 -17.45 -21.38 18.94
N LYS A 7 -18.44 -21.76 18.11
CA LYS A 7 -18.97 -20.92 17.04
C LYS A 7 -19.56 -19.61 17.57
N PHE A 8 -20.34 -19.70 18.65
CA PHE A 8 -20.95 -18.53 19.26
C PHE A 8 -19.90 -17.54 19.78
N LYS A 9 -18.88 -18.03 20.48
CA LYS A 9 -17.77 -17.22 21.00
C LYS A 9 -16.94 -16.59 19.89
N THR A 10 -16.72 -17.32 18.80
CA THR A 10 -16.03 -16.79 17.62
C THR A 10 -16.84 -15.67 16.96
N MET A 11 -18.14 -15.84 16.83
CA MET A 11 -19.02 -14.84 16.24
C MET A 11 -19.09 -13.57 17.10
N GLU A 12 -19.16 -13.71 18.40
CA GLU A 12 -19.13 -12.60 19.35
C GLU A 12 -17.81 -11.80 19.24
N ASN A 13 -16.68 -12.49 19.16
CA ASN A 13 -15.37 -11.86 18.97
C ASN A 13 -15.28 -11.08 17.64
N ILE A 14 -15.84 -11.64 16.55
CA ILE A 14 -15.88 -10.96 15.26
C ILE A 14 -16.75 -9.71 15.31
N LEU A 15 -17.93 -9.82 15.91
CA LEU A 15 -18.84 -8.67 16.07
C LEU A 15 -18.20 -7.56 16.90
N ASN A 16 -17.56 -7.92 18.01
CA ASN A 16 -16.86 -6.95 18.86
C ASN A 16 -15.69 -6.29 18.12
N PHE A 17 -14.94 -7.04 17.31
CA PHE A 17 -13.88 -6.49 16.48
C PHE A 17 -14.43 -5.50 15.44
N ILE A 18 -15.53 -5.86 14.75
CA ILE A 18 -16.17 -4.99 13.75
C ILE A 18 -16.69 -3.71 14.40
N THR A 19 -17.37 -3.81 15.53
CA THR A 19 -17.92 -2.64 16.22
C THR A 19 -16.83 -1.74 16.78
N ALA A 20 -15.75 -2.30 17.32
CA ALA A 20 -14.61 -1.54 17.83
C ALA A 20 -13.84 -0.80 16.72
N ASN A 21 -13.82 -1.35 15.49
CA ASN A 21 -13.08 -0.78 14.36
C ASN A 21 -13.99 -0.20 13.26
N GLN A 22 -15.24 0.05 13.56
CA GLN A 22 -16.27 0.45 12.62
C GLN A 22 -15.86 1.65 11.74
N GLN A 23 -15.25 2.68 12.31
CA GLN A 23 -14.82 3.86 11.57
C GLN A 23 -13.74 3.54 10.54
N ILE A 24 -12.75 2.73 10.91
CA ILE A 24 -11.67 2.31 10.01
C ILE A 24 -12.23 1.46 8.86
N ILE A 25 -13.15 0.55 9.18
CA ILE A 25 -13.80 -0.31 8.18
C ILE A 25 -14.57 0.54 7.15
N TYR A 26 -15.35 1.53 7.60
CA TYR A 26 -16.05 2.44 6.69
C TYR A 26 -15.09 3.26 5.83
N ILE A 27 -14.02 3.79 6.39
CA ILE A 27 -13.01 4.53 5.63
C ILE A 27 -12.39 3.65 4.56
N VAL A 28 -12.02 2.40 4.88
CA VAL A 28 -11.43 1.46 3.92
C VAL A 28 -12.41 1.14 2.79
N ILE A 29 -13.67 0.85 3.11
CA ILE A 29 -14.70 0.58 2.10
C ILE A 29 -14.89 1.79 1.18
N LEU A 30 -15.00 2.99 1.75
CA LEU A 30 -15.15 4.23 0.97
C LEU A 30 -13.94 4.49 0.07
N MET A 31 -12.72 4.29 0.58
CA MET A 31 -11.50 4.42 -0.24
C MET A 31 -11.47 3.45 -1.42
N ILE A 32 -11.92 2.21 -1.23
CA ILE A 32 -12.02 1.22 -2.30
C ILE A 32 -13.01 1.70 -3.38
N PHE A 33 -14.20 2.15 -2.99
CA PHE A 33 -15.19 2.68 -3.93
C PHE A 33 -14.69 3.90 -4.69
N VAL A 34 -14.08 4.85 -3.99
CA VAL A 34 -13.49 6.04 -4.60
C VAL A 34 -12.37 5.65 -5.57
N GLY A 35 -11.52 4.71 -5.20
CA GLY A 35 -10.44 4.21 -6.06
C GLY A 35 -10.96 3.59 -7.36
N ILE A 36 -11.99 2.76 -7.27
CA ILE A 36 -12.63 2.13 -8.44
C ILE A 36 -13.27 3.20 -9.34
N GLU A 37 -14.00 4.16 -8.76
CA GLU A 37 -14.66 5.22 -9.51
C GLU A 37 -13.67 6.13 -10.25
N ILE A 38 -12.57 6.49 -9.59
CA ILE A 38 -11.51 7.32 -10.20
C ILE A 38 -10.86 6.57 -11.36
N ILE A 39 -10.45 5.32 -11.16
CA ILE A 39 -9.79 4.50 -12.20
C ILE A 39 -10.71 4.28 -13.41
N GLY A 40 -12.00 4.05 -13.16
CA GLY A 40 -12.98 3.85 -14.22
C GLY A 40 -13.15 5.06 -15.17
N ARG A 41 -12.76 6.25 -14.73
CA ARG A 41 -12.81 7.49 -15.54
C ARG A 41 -11.51 7.77 -16.31
N VAL A 42 -10.45 7.00 -16.05
CA VAL A 42 -9.18 7.15 -16.75
C VAL A 42 -9.20 6.36 -18.06
N PRO A 43 -8.81 6.96 -19.21
CA PRO A 43 -8.65 6.22 -20.46
C PRO A 43 -7.71 5.03 -20.29
N SER A 44 -8.06 3.88 -20.89
CA SER A 44 -7.31 2.61 -20.71
C SER A 44 -5.83 2.73 -21.11
N VAL A 45 -5.51 3.56 -22.09
CA VAL A 45 -4.12 3.86 -22.53
C VAL A 45 -3.26 4.48 -21.43
N LEU A 46 -3.88 5.15 -20.45
CA LEU A 46 -3.19 5.81 -19.34
C LEU A 46 -3.13 4.95 -18.08
N HIS A 47 -3.82 3.80 -18.04
CA HIS A 47 -3.82 2.93 -16.85
C HIS A 47 -2.40 2.47 -16.49
N THR A 48 -1.60 2.02 -17.46
CA THR A 48 -0.24 1.55 -17.20
C THR A 48 0.71 2.67 -16.72
N PRO A 49 0.76 3.87 -17.36
CA PRO A 49 1.51 5.01 -16.82
C PRO A 49 1.04 5.42 -15.41
N LEU A 50 -0.26 5.38 -15.15
CA LEU A 50 -0.82 5.71 -13.84
C LEU A 50 -0.38 4.72 -12.76
N MET A 51 -0.44 3.41 -13.05
CA MET A 51 0.01 2.35 -12.14
C MET A 51 1.51 2.45 -11.86
N SER A 52 2.31 2.71 -12.91
CA SER A 52 3.76 2.89 -12.78
C SER A 52 4.09 4.16 -11.99
N GLY A 53 3.36 5.26 -12.22
CA GLY A 53 3.51 6.50 -11.48
C GLY A 53 3.13 6.36 -10.00
N ALA A 54 2.12 5.53 -9.69
CA ALA A 54 1.75 5.22 -8.30
C ALA A 54 2.91 4.55 -7.54
N ASN A 55 3.76 3.77 -8.20
CA ASN A 55 4.96 3.20 -7.59
C ASN A 55 5.98 4.25 -7.14
N ALA A 56 6.05 5.39 -7.82
CA ALA A 56 6.92 6.50 -7.42
C ALA A 56 6.49 7.13 -6.07
N ILE A 57 5.20 7.04 -5.71
CA ILE A 57 4.66 7.52 -4.43
C ILE A 57 5.16 6.67 -3.24
N HIS A 58 5.64 5.46 -3.48
CA HIS A 58 6.19 4.58 -2.45
C HIS A 58 7.46 5.12 -1.76
N GLY A 59 7.96 6.30 -2.16
CA GLY A 59 8.95 7.06 -1.37
C GLY A 59 8.53 7.31 0.08
N VAL A 60 7.24 7.37 0.36
CA VAL A 60 6.70 7.42 1.73
C VAL A 60 7.07 6.18 2.54
N VAL A 61 7.08 5.00 1.91
CA VAL A 61 7.50 3.74 2.55
C VAL A 61 8.97 3.77 2.93
N VAL A 62 9.82 4.35 2.06
CA VAL A 62 11.27 4.53 2.34
C VAL A 62 11.48 5.42 3.56
N ILE A 63 10.77 6.54 3.65
CA ILE A 63 10.83 7.45 4.80
C ILE A 63 10.36 6.72 6.08
N GLY A 64 9.26 5.98 6.01
CA GLY A 64 8.77 5.18 7.13
C GLY A 64 9.79 4.15 7.61
N ALA A 65 10.44 3.44 6.69
CA ALA A 65 11.49 2.47 7.00
C ALA A 65 12.70 3.11 7.70
N ILE A 66 13.15 4.28 7.22
CA ILE A 66 14.25 5.05 7.83
C ILE A 66 13.88 5.47 9.26
N ILE A 67 12.66 5.95 9.48
CA ILE A 67 12.21 6.35 10.82
C ILE A 67 12.16 5.15 11.78
N ILE A 68 11.68 4.00 11.31
CA ILE A 68 11.62 2.77 12.12
C ILE A 68 13.03 2.31 12.48
N MET A 69 13.96 2.29 11.52
CA MET A 69 15.36 1.95 11.78
C MET A 69 16.02 2.91 12.75
N GLY A 70 15.76 4.20 12.63
CA GLY A 70 16.31 5.22 13.52
C GLY A 70 15.79 5.16 14.95
N LYS A 71 14.63 4.54 15.17
CA LYS A 71 14.02 4.32 16.50
C LYS A 71 14.31 2.93 17.06
N ALA A 72 14.80 2.01 16.24
CA ALA A 72 15.10 0.65 16.67
C ALA A 72 16.30 0.66 17.64
N GLU A 73 16.21 -0.14 18.69
CA GLU A 73 17.33 -0.38 19.59
C GLU A 73 18.44 -1.14 18.85
N ALA A 74 19.71 -0.87 19.19
CA ALA A 74 20.87 -1.41 18.47
C ALA A 74 20.97 -2.95 18.52
N ASP A 75 20.34 -3.59 19.47
CA ASP A 75 20.24 -5.05 19.63
C ASP A 75 19.06 -5.67 18.89
N ASN A 76 18.14 -4.84 18.37
CA ASN A 76 17.02 -5.32 17.56
C ASN A 76 17.43 -5.53 16.09
N TYR A 77 18.30 -6.52 15.86
CA TYR A 77 18.83 -6.86 14.54
C TYR A 77 17.73 -7.15 13.52
N LEU A 78 16.60 -7.71 13.94
CA LEU A 78 15.47 -8.02 13.05
C LEU A 78 14.87 -6.73 12.46
N ALA A 79 14.62 -5.72 13.30
CA ALA A 79 14.09 -4.44 12.83
C ALA A 79 15.07 -3.71 11.90
N LEU A 80 16.38 -3.77 12.21
CA LEU A 80 17.41 -3.15 11.38
C LEU A 80 17.54 -3.83 10.02
N VAL A 81 17.59 -5.16 9.97
CA VAL A 81 17.69 -5.92 8.72
C VAL A 81 16.45 -5.74 7.85
N LEU A 82 15.25 -5.87 8.43
CA LEU A 82 13.99 -5.65 7.69
C LEU A 82 13.87 -4.20 7.20
N GLY A 83 14.26 -3.23 8.03
CA GLY A 83 14.29 -1.82 7.65
C GLY A 83 15.26 -1.55 6.50
N PHE A 84 16.45 -2.14 6.51
CA PHE A 84 17.40 -2.05 5.42
C PHE A 84 16.83 -2.57 4.11
N PHE A 85 16.25 -3.77 4.10
CA PHE A 85 15.59 -4.31 2.91
C PHE A 85 14.39 -3.46 2.46
N ALA A 86 13.63 -2.91 3.40
CA ALA A 86 12.52 -2.01 3.07
C ALA A 86 12.99 -0.73 2.37
N VAL A 87 14.11 -0.14 2.81
CA VAL A 87 14.72 1.03 2.15
C VAL A 87 15.22 0.66 0.75
N VAL A 88 15.95 -0.45 0.60
CA VAL A 88 16.48 -0.89 -0.70
C VAL A 88 15.36 -1.17 -1.69
N LEU A 89 14.40 -2.02 -1.32
CA LEU A 89 13.30 -2.40 -2.20
C LEU A 89 12.36 -1.22 -2.49
N GLY A 90 12.10 -0.37 -1.50
CA GLY A 90 11.33 0.85 -1.67
C GLY A 90 11.98 1.82 -2.65
N THR A 91 13.31 2.01 -2.55
CA THR A 91 14.07 2.86 -3.47
C THR A 91 14.06 2.30 -4.89
N LEU A 92 14.26 1.00 -5.07
CA LEU A 92 14.17 0.35 -6.37
C LEU A 92 12.78 0.52 -7.00
N ASN A 93 11.72 0.45 -6.19
CA ASN A 93 10.36 0.64 -6.65
C ASN A 93 10.08 2.08 -7.10
N VAL A 94 10.57 3.06 -6.33
CA VAL A 94 10.45 4.49 -6.67
C VAL A 94 11.18 4.82 -7.96
N VAL A 95 12.45 4.44 -8.06
CA VAL A 95 13.29 4.73 -9.24
C VAL A 95 12.76 3.98 -10.47
N GLY A 96 12.43 2.69 -10.30
CA GLY A 96 11.87 1.87 -11.37
C GLY A 96 10.53 2.41 -11.88
N GLY A 97 9.63 2.78 -10.96
CA GLY A 97 8.34 3.38 -11.29
C GLY A 97 8.48 4.69 -12.05
N PHE A 98 9.40 5.56 -11.62
CA PHE A 98 9.68 6.84 -12.30
C PHE A 98 10.20 6.64 -13.72
N VAL A 99 11.22 5.81 -13.90
CA VAL A 99 11.85 5.54 -15.20
C VAL A 99 10.86 4.93 -16.20
N VAL A 100 10.05 3.96 -15.74
CA VAL A 100 9.04 3.30 -16.58
C VAL A 100 7.94 4.28 -16.97
N THR A 101 7.47 5.10 -16.03
CA THR A 101 6.44 6.13 -16.29
C THR A 101 6.94 7.15 -17.33
N ASP A 102 8.17 7.64 -17.19
CA ASP A 102 8.75 8.61 -18.09
C ASP A 102 8.85 8.05 -19.53
N ARG A 103 9.34 6.81 -19.66
CA ARG A 103 9.38 6.10 -20.96
C ARG A 103 8.00 5.94 -21.60
N MET A 104 7.00 5.59 -20.81
CA MET A 104 5.64 5.43 -21.32
C MET A 104 5.05 6.76 -21.77
N LEU A 105 5.28 7.84 -21.03
CA LEU A 105 4.79 9.17 -21.39
C LEU A 105 5.49 9.74 -22.63
N GLU A 106 6.76 9.38 -22.87
CA GLU A 106 7.46 9.77 -24.11
C GLU A 106 6.80 9.22 -25.37
N MET A 107 6.14 8.06 -25.30
CA MET A 107 5.41 7.49 -26.45
C MET A 107 4.21 8.34 -26.89
N PHE A 108 3.68 9.20 -26.01
CA PHE A 108 2.58 10.11 -26.30
C PHE A 108 3.04 11.46 -26.83
N LYS A 109 4.35 11.76 -26.77
CA LYS A 109 4.90 13.00 -27.35
C LYS A 109 4.96 12.86 -28.88
N LYS A 110 4.32 13.79 -29.60
CA LYS A 110 4.48 13.87 -31.08
C LYS A 110 5.96 14.06 -31.41
N LYS A 111 6.52 13.17 -32.20
CA LYS A 111 7.81 13.44 -32.87
C LYS A 111 7.62 14.68 -33.75
N LYS A 112 8.34 15.77 -33.44
CA LYS A 112 8.51 16.91 -34.35
C LYS A 112 9.41 16.50 -35.49
#